data_96b1b0bd4e561e886ced73d0ecac9612
#
_entry.id   96b1b0bd4e561e886ced73d0ecac9612
#
_cell.length_a   1.000
_cell.length_b   1.000
_cell.length_c   1.000
_cell.angle_alpha   90.00
_cell.angle_beta   90.00
_cell.angle_gamma   90.00
#
_symmetry.space_group_name_H-M   'P 1'
#
loop_
_entity.id
_entity.type
_entity.pdbx_description
1 polymer ?
#
loop_
_entity_poly.entity_id
_entity_poly.type
_entity_poly.pdbx_seq_one_letter_code
_entity_poly.pdbx_strand_id
1 'polypeptide(L)'
;MAIKSDKWIKTMALEHGMIEPFVSNQVRDGKISYGLSSYGYDIRVSDEFKIFTNLNSTTIDPKKFDSNSFIDYQGDICVIPPNSFALARSVEYFRIPRDVLTICLGKSTYARCGIIVNVTPFEPEWEGYVTLEISNTTPLPAKIYSNEGLCQVIFLQSDEECMISYKDKEGKYQKQSGITLPRMKESVS
;
A
#
# COMPACT_ATOMS: atom_id res chain seq x y z
N MET A 1 22.42 0.25 9.37
CA MET A 1 21.03 0.51 8.89
C MET A 1 20.44 1.69 9.63
N ALA A 2 19.85 2.68 8.94
CA ALA A 2 19.32 3.91 9.55
C ALA A 2 17.91 4.20 9.05
N ILE A 3 17.02 4.60 10.00
CA ILE A 3 15.70 5.15 9.67
C ILE A 3 15.90 6.53 9.05
N LYS A 4 15.19 6.81 7.98
CA LYS A 4 15.32 8.08 7.24
C LYS A 4 14.36 9.14 7.72
N SER A 5 14.90 10.36 7.90
CA SER A 5 14.14 11.52 8.36
C SER A 5 13.37 12.19 7.21
N ASP A 6 12.47 13.08 7.58
CA ASP A 6 11.72 13.96 6.67
C ASP A 6 12.61 14.70 5.67
N LYS A 7 13.78 15.20 6.09
CA LYS A 7 14.74 15.87 5.19
C LYS A 7 15.18 14.96 4.07
N TRP A 8 15.58 13.72 4.39
CA TRP A 8 16.02 12.74 3.41
C TRP A 8 14.85 12.33 2.49
N ILE A 9 13.67 12.05 3.07
CA ILE A 9 12.49 11.66 2.29
C ILE A 9 12.11 12.76 1.29
N LYS A 10 12.14 14.03 1.74
CA LYS A 10 11.85 15.19 0.90
C LYS A 10 12.85 15.31 -0.26
N THR A 11 14.15 15.20 0.01
CA THR A 11 15.19 15.22 -1.03
C THR A 11 14.96 14.10 -2.05
N MET A 12 14.77 12.86 -1.58
CA MET A 12 14.55 11.72 -2.47
C MET A 12 13.27 11.84 -3.30
N ALA A 13 12.21 12.39 -2.73
CA ALA A 13 10.96 12.60 -3.47
C ALA A 13 11.10 13.70 -4.54
N LEU A 14 11.71 14.84 -4.22
CA LEU A 14 11.79 15.99 -5.12
C LEU A 14 12.88 15.86 -6.20
N GLU A 15 14.04 15.28 -5.85
CA GLU A 15 15.19 15.21 -6.75
C GLU A 15 15.28 13.87 -7.51
N HIS A 16 14.73 12.80 -6.94
CA HIS A 16 14.81 11.45 -7.51
C HIS A 16 13.43 10.82 -7.82
N GLY A 17 12.33 11.53 -7.56
CA GLY A 17 11.00 11.04 -7.85
C GLY A 17 10.58 9.80 -7.05
N MET A 18 11.14 9.62 -5.83
CA MET A 18 10.87 8.44 -5.00
C MET A 18 9.39 8.28 -4.65
N ILE A 19 8.66 9.39 -4.49
CA ILE A 19 7.22 9.44 -4.18
C ILE A 19 6.55 10.45 -5.11
N GLU A 20 5.50 10.05 -5.84
CA GLU A 20 4.84 10.92 -6.81
C GLU A 20 3.32 10.63 -6.88
N PRO A 21 2.41 11.63 -6.66
CA PRO A 21 2.71 13.01 -6.25
C PRO A 21 3.16 13.11 -4.80
N PHE A 22 4.15 13.96 -4.52
CA PHE A 22 4.68 14.15 -3.18
C PHE A 22 4.00 15.31 -2.46
N VAL A 23 3.57 15.08 -1.20
CA VAL A 23 3.00 16.10 -0.31
C VAL A 23 4.03 16.42 0.78
N SER A 24 4.66 17.60 0.68
CA SER A 24 5.84 17.98 1.48
C SER A 24 5.55 18.32 2.96
N ASN A 25 4.28 18.40 3.33
CA ASN A 25 3.84 18.67 4.70
C ASN A 25 2.75 17.67 5.09
N GLN A 26 2.57 17.46 6.39
CA GLN A 26 1.45 16.65 6.86
C GLN A 26 0.14 17.47 6.79
N VAL A 27 -0.80 17.02 5.97
CA VAL A 27 -2.15 17.59 5.84
C VAL A 27 -3.07 16.95 6.88
N ARG A 28 -3.85 17.79 7.62
CA ARG A 28 -4.76 17.33 8.71
C ARG A 28 -6.14 17.94 8.66
N ASP A 29 -6.36 18.95 7.82
CA ASP A 29 -7.56 19.80 7.81
C ASP A 29 -8.85 19.01 7.54
N GLY A 30 -9.51 18.58 8.61
CA GLY A 30 -10.72 17.77 8.57
C GLY A 30 -10.57 16.36 7.98
N LYS A 31 -9.34 15.92 7.71
CA LYS A 31 -9.01 14.65 7.04
C LYS A 31 -8.17 13.74 7.92
N ILE A 32 -8.24 12.46 7.67
CA ILE A 32 -7.25 11.51 8.21
C ILE A 32 -5.90 11.87 7.57
N SER A 33 -4.94 12.23 8.41
CA SER A 33 -3.71 12.90 7.99
C SER A 33 -2.90 12.11 6.97
N TYR A 34 -2.29 12.83 6.02
CA TYR A 34 -1.42 12.26 4.98
C TYR A 34 -0.25 13.20 4.65
N GLY A 35 0.74 12.67 3.91
CA GLY A 35 1.93 13.41 3.50
C GLY A 35 3.13 13.16 4.39
N LEU A 36 4.14 14.03 4.32
CA LEU A 36 5.41 13.87 5.00
C LEU A 36 5.26 13.96 6.52
N SER A 37 5.82 12.98 7.23
CA SER A 37 5.97 12.96 8.69
C SER A 37 7.44 12.91 9.08
N SER A 38 7.77 13.02 10.38
CA SER A 38 9.15 13.12 10.88
C SER A 38 10.10 12.01 10.41
N TYR A 39 9.63 10.76 10.35
CA TYR A 39 10.40 9.58 9.96
C TYR A 39 9.60 8.62 9.07
N GLY A 40 8.80 9.18 8.18
CA GLY A 40 7.98 8.39 7.27
C GLY A 40 7.11 9.25 6.39
N TYR A 41 6.26 8.59 5.61
CA TYR A 41 5.28 9.23 4.73
C TYR A 41 3.93 8.56 4.88
N ASP A 42 2.90 9.34 5.15
CA ASP A 42 1.53 8.85 5.26
C ASP A 42 0.90 8.75 3.87
N ILE A 43 0.67 7.52 3.41
CA ILE A 43 0.15 7.18 2.10
C ILE A 43 -1.36 7.40 2.07
N ARG A 44 -1.86 7.97 0.96
CA ARG A 44 -3.29 8.10 0.69
C ARG A 44 -3.84 6.88 -0.03
N VAL A 45 -5.06 6.48 0.32
CA VAL A 45 -5.82 5.54 -0.49
C VAL A 45 -6.51 6.29 -1.64
N SER A 46 -6.50 5.72 -2.86
CA SER A 46 -7.24 6.27 -4.00
C SER A 46 -8.74 6.03 -3.88
N ASP A 47 -9.51 6.42 -4.88
CA ASP A 47 -10.94 6.16 -5.01
C ASP A 47 -11.29 4.82 -5.69
N GLU A 48 -10.28 4.02 -6.00
CA GLU A 48 -10.42 2.70 -6.63
C GLU A 48 -10.29 1.58 -5.59
N PHE A 49 -11.30 0.71 -5.53
CA PHE A 49 -11.35 -0.40 -4.59
C PHE A 49 -11.83 -1.69 -5.27
N LYS A 50 -11.41 -2.82 -4.71
CA LYS A 50 -11.97 -4.15 -4.96
C LYS A 50 -12.48 -4.70 -3.64
N ILE A 51 -13.81 -4.77 -3.48
CA ILE A 51 -14.45 -5.23 -2.24
C ILE A 51 -14.64 -6.74 -2.34
N PHE A 52 -14.12 -7.49 -1.36
CA PHE A 52 -14.26 -8.94 -1.33
C PHE A 52 -15.73 -9.36 -1.15
N THR A 53 -16.12 -10.38 -1.91
CA THR A 53 -17.42 -11.04 -1.83
C THR A 53 -17.26 -12.56 -1.80
N ASN A 54 -18.09 -13.26 -1.03
CA ASN A 54 -18.10 -14.70 -0.93
C ASN A 54 -19.17 -15.37 -1.81
N LEU A 55 -19.75 -14.64 -2.76
CA LEU A 55 -20.88 -15.16 -3.57
C LEU A 55 -20.44 -16.24 -4.55
N ASN A 56 -19.21 -16.19 -5.04
CA ASN A 56 -18.75 -17.01 -6.16
C ASN A 56 -17.70 -18.06 -5.76
N SER A 57 -17.27 -18.11 -4.50
CA SER A 57 -16.25 -19.05 -4.04
C SER A 57 -16.53 -19.56 -2.63
N THR A 58 -16.28 -20.84 -2.39
CA THR A 58 -16.40 -21.48 -1.07
C THR A 58 -15.09 -21.51 -0.30
N THR A 59 -13.97 -21.22 -0.96
CA THR A 59 -12.62 -21.33 -0.39
C THR A 59 -11.71 -20.27 -1.01
N ILE A 60 -10.87 -19.63 -0.21
CA ILE A 60 -9.79 -18.77 -0.70
C ILE A 60 -8.54 -19.62 -0.92
N ASP A 61 -8.12 -19.73 -2.17
CA ASP A 61 -6.87 -20.40 -2.55
C ASP A 61 -5.90 -19.37 -3.20
N PRO A 62 -4.80 -19.02 -2.54
CA PRO A 62 -3.86 -18.04 -3.11
C PRO A 62 -3.14 -18.55 -4.37
N LYS A 63 -3.14 -19.85 -4.62
CA LYS A 63 -2.55 -20.44 -5.82
C LYS A 63 -3.53 -20.50 -7.00
N LYS A 64 -4.83 -20.50 -6.72
CA LYS A 64 -5.93 -20.54 -7.71
C LYS A 64 -6.98 -19.50 -7.37
N PHE A 65 -6.53 -18.25 -7.22
CA PHE A 65 -7.40 -17.18 -6.79
C PHE A 65 -8.44 -16.84 -7.85
N ASP A 66 -9.73 -16.86 -7.44
CA ASP A 66 -10.85 -16.50 -8.32
C ASP A 66 -11.04 -14.97 -8.30
N SER A 67 -10.78 -14.32 -9.42
CA SER A 67 -10.97 -12.86 -9.58
C SER A 67 -12.42 -12.40 -9.39
N ASN A 68 -13.41 -13.30 -9.60
CA ASN A 68 -14.82 -13.01 -9.36
C ASN A 68 -15.17 -12.89 -7.86
N SER A 69 -14.22 -13.15 -6.98
CA SER A 69 -14.36 -12.92 -5.54
C SER A 69 -14.29 -11.44 -5.14
N PHE A 70 -14.15 -10.53 -6.11
CA PHE A 70 -14.17 -9.09 -5.86
C PHE A 70 -15.21 -8.37 -6.70
N ILE A 71 -15.76 -7.32 -6.11
CA ILE A 71 -16.60 -6.32 -6.79
C ILE A 71 -15.79 -5.03 -6.90
N ASP A 72 -15.65 -4.52 -8.11
CA ASP A 72 -15.00 -3.22 -8.35
C ASP A 72 -15.90 -2.09 -7.86
N TYR A 73 -15.32 -1.15 -7.14
CA TYR A 73 -15.98 0.03 -6.62
C TYR A 73 -15.11 1.26 -6.80
N GLN A 74 -15.70 2.36 -7.24
CA GLN A 74 -15.05 3.66 -7.32
C GLN A 74 -15.91 4.71 -6.63
N GLY A 75 -15.33 5.51 -5.74
CA GLY A 75 -16.04 6.57 -5.03
C GLY A 75 -15.27 7.15 -3.85
N ASP A 76 -15.85 8.20 -3.26
CA ASP A 76 -15.22 8.94 -2.16
C ASP A 76 -15.17 8.16 -0.84
N ILE A 77 -16.08 7.22 -0.65
CA ILE A 77 -16.18 6.41 0.59
C ILE A 77 -16.42 4.96 0.20
N CYS A 78 -15.46 4.11 0.47
CA CYS A 78 -15.64 2.66 0.38
C CYS A 78 -16.21 2.13 1.69
N VAL A 79 -17.25 1.29 1.62
CA VAL A 79 -17.84 0.60 2.78
C VAL A 79 -17.46 -0.88 2.73
N ILE A 80 -16.57 -1.30 3.63
CA ILE A 80 -16.15 -2.71 3.73
C ILE A 80 -17.17 -3.45 4.63
N PRO A 81 -17.77 -4.56 4.16
CA PRO A 81 -18.68 -5.36 4.96
C PRO A 81 -18.06 -5.86 6.27
N PRO A 82 -18.89 -6.25 7.26
CA PRO A 82 -18.42 -6.86 8.50
C PRO A 82 -17.56 -8.09 8.26
N ASN A 83 -16.46 -8.22 9.00
CA ASN A 83 -15.53 -9.37 8.92
C ASN A 83 -15.09 -9.70 7.48
N SER A 84 -14.90 -8.67 6.66
CA SER A 84 -14.49 -8.75 5.26
C SER A 84 -13.28 -7.87 4.99
N PHE A 85 -12.83 -7.81 3.74
CA PHE A 85 -11.70 -6.98 3.36
C PHE A 85 -11.89 -6.37 1.97
N ALA A 86 -11.08 -5.37 1.68
CA ALA A 86 -10.98 -4.77 0.36
C ALA A 86 -9.52 -4.59 -0.02
N LEU A 87 -9.27 -4.58 -1.31
CA LEU A 87 -8.01 -4.10 -1.89
C LEU A 87 -8.24 -2.68 -2.40
N ALA A 88 -7.24 -1.85 -2.27
CA ALA A 88 -7.24 -0.50 -2.82
C ALA A 88 -5.89 -0.17 -3.45
N ARG A 89 -5.82 0.94 -4.16
CA ARG A 89 -4.58 1.47 -4.72
C ARG A 89 -4.14 2.71 -3.93
N SER A 90 -2.84 2.89 -3.76
CA SER A 90 -2.31 4.18 -3.29
C SER A 90 -2.54 5.28 -4.33
N VAL A 91 -2.68 6.54 -3.85
CA VAL A 91 -2.60 7.72 -4.73
C VAL A 91 -1.17 7.92 -5.22
N GLU A 92 -0.22 7.69 -4.34
CA GLU A 92 1.21 7.85 -4.60
C GLU A 92 1.79 6.66 -5.37
N TYR A 93 2.62 6.96 -6.36
CA TYR A 93 3.53 6.04 -7.03
C TYR A 93 4.89 6.08 -6.33
N PHE A 94 5.50 4.94 -6.07
CA PHE A 94 6.78 4.82 -5.38
C PHE A 94 7.86 4.28 -6.32
N ARG A 95 9.12 4.74 -6.10
CA ARG A 95 10.35 4.22 -6.71
C ARG A 95 11.38 4.06 -5.62
N ILE A 96 11.58 2.84 -5.15
CA ILE A 96 12.43 2.55 -3.99
C ILE A 96 13.89 2.42 -4.44
N PRO A 97 14.84 3.16 -3.80
CA PRO A 97 16.25 3.01 -4.08
C PRO A 97 16.79 1.61 -3.78
N ARG A 98 17.91 1.24 -4.42
CA ARG A 98 18.52 -0.10 -4.29
C ARG A 98 19.02 -0.42 -2.87
N ASP A 99 19.40 0.59 -2.12
CA ASP A 99 19.88 0.48 -0.75
C ASP A 99 18.81 0.72 0.33
N VAL A 100 17.53 0.77 -0.08
CA VAL A 100 16.39 1.07 0.81
C VAL A 100 15.40 -0.08 0.87
N LEU A 101 15.02 -0.44 2.09
CA LEU A 101 13.87 -1.28 2.39
C LEU A 101 12.79 -0.43 3.07
N THR A 102 11.52 -0.74 2.84
CA THR A 102 10.42 -0.05 3.52
C THR A 102 9.67 -0.97 4.47
N ILE A 103 9.06 -0.37 5.50
CA ILE A 103 8.06 -1.02 6.34
C ILE A 103 6.80 -0.15 6.32
N CYS A 104 5.65 -0.74 6.02
CA CYS A 104 4.38 -0.04 6.03
C CYS A 104 3.50 -0.49 7.20
N LEU A 105 2.93 0.47 7.92
CA LEU A 105 2.09 0.25 9.10
C LEU A 105 0.77 1.00 8.93
N GLY A 106 -0.34 0.41 9.39
CA GLY A 106 -1.64 1.06 9.40
C GLY A 106 -1.66 2.30 10.30
N LYS A 107 -2.51 3.28 9.95
CA LYS A 107 -2.69 4.47 10.79
C LYS A 107 -3.48 4.17 12.05
N SER A 108 -3.06 4.81 13.13
CA SER A 108 -3.65 4.66 14.46
C SER A 108 -5.16 4.98 14.51
N THR A 109 -5.65 5.86 13.65
CA THR A 109 -7.08 6.19 13.54
C THR A 109 -7.90 4.97 13.12
N TYR A 110 -7.49 4.28 12.06
CA TYR A 110 -8.14 3.05 11.59
C TYR A 110 -7.91 1.87 12.54
N ALA A 111 -6.69 1.73 13.05
CA ALA A 111 -6.36 0.64 13.99
C ALA A 111 -7.25 0.65 15.24
N ARG A 112 -7.58 1.86 15.78
CA ARG A 112 -8.49 2.00 16.93
C ARG A 112 -9.95 1.71 16.61
N CYS A 113 -10.31 1.66 15.32
CA CYS A 113 -11.64 1.27 14.85
C CYS A 113 -11.69 -0.21 14.45
N GLY A 114 -10.66 -1.01 14.75
CA GLY A 114 -10.61 -2.42 14.36
C GLY A 114 -10.38 -2.65 12.86
N ILE A 115 -9.78 -1.67 12.17
CA ILE A 115 -9.42 -1.79 10.76
C ILE A 115 -7.91 -2.02 10.67
N ILE A 116 -7.54 -3.12 10.04
CA ILE A 116 -6.14 -3.51 9.84
C ILE A 116 -5.76 -3.21 8.39
N VAL A 117 -4.65 -2.50 8.21
CA VAL A 117 -4.02 -2.32 6.91
C VAL A 117 -2.76 -3.17 6.90
N ASN A 118 -2.70 -4.11 5.96
CA ASN A 118 -1.54 -4.98 5.75
C ASN A 118 -0.91 -4.62 4.41
N VAL A 119 0.38 -4.30 4.44
CA VAL A 119 1.16 -4.02 3.23
C VAL A 119 2.53 -4.65 3.43
N THR A 120 2.91 -5.51 2.49
CA THR A 120 4.25 -6.12 2.53
C THR A 120 5.33 -5.08 2.25
N PRO A 121 6.57 -5.27 2.73
CA PRO A 121 7.67 -4.34 2.46
C PRO A 121 7.85 -4.06 0.97
N PHE A 122 8.09 -2.79 0.60
CA PHE A 122 8.58 -2.48 -0.74
C PHE A 122 10.07 -2.78 -0.74
N GLU A 123 10.46 -3.78 -1.52
CA GLU A 123 11.85 -4.21 -1.61
C GLU A 123 12.71 -3.22 -2.42
N PRO A 124 14.05 -3.29 -2.31
CA PRO A 124 14.98 -2.52 -3.13
C PRO A 124 14.64 -2.58 -4.63
N GLU A 125 14.64 -1.43 -5.30
CA GLU A 125 14.28 -1.22 -6.72
C GLU A 125 12.85 -1.64 -7.11
N TRP A 126 11.96 -1.88 -6.15
CA TRP A 126 10.54 -1.97 -6.45
C TRP A 126 9.98 -0.60 -6.83
N GLU A 127 9.14 -0.57 -7.85
CA GLU A 127 8.37 0.62 -8.21
C GLU A 127 6.93 0.28 -8.57
N GLY A 128 6.01 1.21 -8.33
CA GLY A 128 4.59 1.02 -8.65
C GLY A 128 3.66 1.80 -7.73
N TYR A 129 2.37 1.69 -8.02
CA TYR A 129 1.31 1.99 -7.06
C TYR A 129 1.21 0.84 -6.07
N VAL A 130 1.02 1.16 -4.80
CA VAL A 130 0.88 0.15 -3.75
C VAL A 130 -0.52 -0.44 -3.79
N THR A 131 -0.64 -1.76 -3.79
CA THR A 131 -1.90 -2.41 -3.43
C THR A 131 -2.00 -2.42 -1.91
N LEU A 132 -3.07 -1.86 -1.39
CA LEU A 132 -3.36 -1.70 0.04
C LEU A 132 -4.41 -2.74 0.44
N GLU A 133 -4.08 -3.66 1.34
CA GLU A 133 -4.97 -4.69 1.84
C GLU A 133 -5.62 -4.20 3.14
N ILE A 134 -6.94 -3.97 3.11
CA ILE A 134 -7.71 -3.34 4.19
C ILE A 134 -8.70 -4.33 4.74
N SER A 135 -8.50 -4.80 5.97
CA SER A 135 -9.38 -5.75 6.65
C SER A 135 -10.27 -5.05 7.68
N ASN A 136 -11.57 -5.26 7.57
CA ASN A 136 -12.54 -4.91 8.60
C ASN A 136 -12.74 -6.10 9.54
N THR A 137 -12.16 -6.04 10.75
CA THR A 137 -12.27 -7.10 11.75
C THR A 137 -13.47 -6.91 12.69
N THR A 138 -14.33 -5.94 12.41
CA THR A 138 -15.47 -5.62 13.27
C THR A 138 -16.77 -6.25 12.76
N PRO A 139 -17.77 -6.43 13.62
CA PRO A 139 -19.10 -6.92 13.21
C PRO A 139 -19.96 -5.85 12.52
N LEU A 140 -19.42 -4.66 12.28
CA LEU A 140 -20.13 -3.54 11.63
C LEU A 140 -19.46 -3.19 10.30
N PRO A 141 -20.22 -2.62 9.32
CA PRO A 141 -19.61 -2.05 8.12
C PRO A 141 -18.63 -0.92 8.46
N ALA A 142 -17.46 -0.91 7.83
CA ALA A 142 -16.41 0.08 8.07
C ALA A 142 -16.24 1.00 6.87
N LYS A 143 -16.08 2.32 7.11
CA LYS A 143 -15.86 3.32 6.07
C LYS A 143 -14.38 3.59 5.89
N ILE A 144 -13.94 3.61 4.64
CA ILE A 144 -12.62 4.07 4.21
C ILE A 144 -12.81 5.29 3.33
N TYR A 145 -12.10 6.38 3.63
CA TYR A 145 -12.23 7.67 2.94
C TYR A 145 -11.15 7.80 1.88
N SER A 146 -11.55 7.99 0.62
CA SER A 146 -10.65 8.19 -0.51
C SER A 146 -9.88 9.50 -0.42
N ASN A 147 -8.67 9.52 -0.97
CA ASN A 147 -7.76 10.67 -0.94
C ASN A 147 -7.34 11.13 0.46
N GLU A 148 -7.51 10.26 1.47
CA GLU A 148 -7.06 10.47 2.84
C GLU A 148 -6.01 9.43 3.26
N GLY A 149 -5.28 9.70 4.36
CA GLY A 149 -4.21 8.83 4.84
C GLY A 149 -4.72 7.50 5.36
N LEU A 150 -4.14 6.40 4.90
CA LEU A 150 -4.50 5.04 5.30
C LEU A 150 -3.42 4.31 6.09
N CYS A 151 -2.17 4.49 5.70
CA CYS A 151 -1.01 3.84 6.32
C CYS A 151 0.22 4.74 6.25
N GLN A 152 1.25 4.41 7.03
CA GLN A 152 2.53 5.10 7.04
C GLN A 152 3.63 4.18 6.55
N VAL A 153 4.44 4.65 5.60
CA VAL A 153 5.67 3.98 5.17
C VAL A 153 6.89 4.58 5.86
N ILE A 154 7.75 3.71 6.37
CA ILE A 154 9.05 4.03 6.98
C ILE A 154 10.15 3.55 6.04
N PHE A 155 11.18 4.36 5.84
CA PHE A 155 12.30 4.07 4.95
C PHE A 155 13.54 3.73 5.79
N LEU A 156 14.12 2.57 5.51
CA LEU A 156 15.30 2.02 6.17
C LEU A 156 16.42 1.91 5.13
N GLN A 157 17.47 2.71 5.27
CA GLN A 157 18.63 2.58 4.40
C GLN A 157 19.61 1.57 4.97
N SER A 158 20.06 0.63 4.12
CA SER A 158 21.08 -0.35 4.45
C SER A 158 22.48 0.28 4.47
N ASP A 159 23.42 -0.37 5.14
CA ASP A 159 24.82 0.00 5.16
C ASP A 159 25.55 -0.44 3.86
N GLU A 160 24.96 -1.40 3.15
CA GLU A 160 25.45 -1.93 1.87
C GLU A 160 24.28 -2.22 0.93
N GLU A 161 24.53 -2.22 -0.36
CA GLU A 161 23.55 -2.60 -1.36
C GLU A 161 23.29 -4.11 -1.36
N CYS A 162 22.05 -4.51 -1.64
CA CYS A 162 21.73 -5.93 -1.80
C CYS A 162 22.33 -6.48 -3.10
N MET A 163 22.76 -7.74 -3.07
CA MET A 163 23.29 -8.42 -4.26
C MET A 163 22.23 -8.56 -5.36
N ILE A 164 20.99 -8.87 -4.96
CA ILE A 164 19.85 -9.11 -5.88
C ILE A 164 18.67 -8.29 -5.40
N SER A 165 18.24 -7.31 -6.21
CA SER A 165 17.09 -6.46 -5.93
C SER A 165 15.76 -7.08 -6.40
N TYR A 166 14.63 -6.42 -6.11
CA TYR A 166 13.33 -6.84 -6.61
C TYR A 166 13.22 -6.77 -8.15
N LYS A 167 13.91 -5.78 -8.73
CA LYS A 167 14.02 -5.63 -10.18
C LYS A 167 14.84 -6.75 -10.81
N ASP A 168 15.99 -7.11 -10.19
CA ASP A 168 16.85 -8.20 -10.66
C ASP A 168 16.13 -9.57 -10.63
N LYS A 169 15.23 -9.78 -9.64
CA LYS A 169 14.39 -10.99 -9.53
C LYS A 169 13.24 -11.04 -10.53
N GLU A 170 13.01 -9.96 -11.32
CA GLU A 170 11.80 -9.79 -12.12
C GLU A 170 10.54 -10.01 -11.27
N GLY A 171 10.47 -9.32 -10.14
CA GLY A 171 9.42 -9.51 -9.13
C GLY A 171 8.02 -9.38 -9.72
N LYS A 172 7.13 -10.30 -9.34
CA LYS A 172 5.77 -10.44 -9.93
C LYS A 172 4.87 -9.20 -9.77
N TYR A 173 5.22 -8.28 -8.87
CA TYR A 173 4.49 -7.06 -8.59
C TYR A 173 5.27 -5.80 -8.97
N GLN A 174 6.25 -5.90 -9.87
CA GLN A 174 6.99 -4.77 -10.39
C GLN A 174 6.11 -3.93 -11.33
N LYS A 175 6.22 -2.60 -11.23
CA LYS A 175 5.51 -1.62 -12.06
C LYS A 175 3.99 -1.77 -12.02
N GLN A 176 3.44 -1.98 -10.83
CA GLN A 176 1.99 -2.03 -10.67
C GLN A 176 1.35 -0.71 -11.11
N SER A 177 0.43 -0.77 -12.07
CA SER A 177 -0.33 0.38 -12.58
C SER A 177 -1.69 0.56 -11.92
N GLY A 178 -2.14 -0.42 -11.13
CA GLY A 178 -3.44 -0.44 -10.47
C GLY A 178 -3.47 -1.49 -9.35
N ILE A 179 -4.67 -1.80 -8.84
CA ILE A 179 -4.87 -2.85 -7.84
C ILE A 179 -4.50 -4.20 -8.47
N THR A 180 -3.50 -4.86 -7.89
CA THR A 180 -3.00 -6.15 -8.40
C THR A 180 -3.51 -7.29 -7.53
N LEU A 181 -4.18 -8.26 -8.15
CA LEU A 181 -4.66 -9.48 -7.50
C LEU A 181 -3.49 -10.46 -7.26
N PRO A 182 -3.67 -11.47 -6.38
CA PRO A 182 -2.66 -12.50 -6.16
C PRO A 182 -2.20 -13.14 -7.47
N ARG A 183 -0.88 -13.22 -7.67
CA ARG A 183 -0.26 -13.83 -8.85
C ARG A 183 0.69 -14.94 -8.43
N MET A 184 0.64 -16.05 -9.12
CA MET A 184 1.72 -17.06 -9.08
C MET A 184 2.65 -16.81 -10.26
N LYS A 185 3.98 -16.91 -10.06
CA LYS A 185 4.88 -17.05 -11.21
C LYS A 185 4.61 -18.42 -11.83
N GLU A 186 4.34 -18.46 -13.12
CA GLU A 186 4.34 -19.74 -13.86
C GLU A 186 5.76 -20.32 -13.76
N SER A 187 5.86 -21.56 -13.34
CA SER A 187 7.12 -22.30 -13.42
C SER A 187 7.48 -22.39 -14.91
N VAL A 188 8.56 -21.74 -15.30
CA VAL A 188 9.17 -21.99 -16.63
C VAL A 188 9.59 -23.46 -16.61
N SER A 189 8.82 -24.28 -17.32
CA SER A 189 9.11 -25.71 -17.57
C SER A 189 10.29 -25.86 -18.51
#